data_bb770f3699dfe015e9baadbb1ec6eef0
#
_entry.id   bb770f3699dfe015e9baadbb1ec6eef0
#
_cell.length_a   1.000
_cell.length_b   1.000
_cell.length_c   1.000
_cell.angle_alpha   90.00
_cell.angle_beta   90.00
_cell.angle_gamma   90.00
#
_symmetry.space_group_name_H-M   'P 1'
#
loop_
_entity.id
_entity.type
_entity.pdbx_description
1 polymer ?
#
loop_
_entity_poly.entity_id
_entity_poly.type
_entity_poly.pdbx_seq_one_letter_code
_entity_poly.pdbx_strand_id
1 'polypeptide(L)'
;MQIEEKEERILPILFTIIWMLIGYYFLGNILEYAPVVNSIYLGMIATLGITLLITKYWKISLHMAAIGGCFGVFLNLQYIYGGVINYVIFILILSGLLGYSRAILKAHNMQQIYSGFLLGVLMLVSFVSYL
;
A
#
# COMPACT_ATOMS: atom_id res chain seq x y z
N MET A 1 -14.84 15.36 6.91
CA MET A 1 -15.35 14.00 6.58
C MET A 1 -16.44 13.64 7.55
N GLN A 2 -17.58 13.22 7.03
CA GLN A 2 -18.72 12.85 7.87
C GLN A 2 -18.48 11.51 8.56
N ILE A 3 -19.14 11.30 9.71
CA ILE A 3 -18.99 10.08 10.51
C ILE A 3 -19.37 8.83 9.70
N GLU A 4 -20.43 8.92 8.90
CA GLU A 4 -20.90 7.83 8.05
C GLU A 4 -19.83 7.41 7.01
N GLU A 5 -19.15 8.37 6.41
CA GLU A 5 -18.07 8.07 5.45
C GLU A 5 -16.89 7.36 6.13
N LYS A 6 -16.56 7.72 7.36
CA LYS A 6 -15.50 7.07 8.13
C LYS A 6 -15.85 5.63 8.43
N GLU A 7 -17.06 5.36 8.88
CA GLU A 7 -17.52 4.00 9.17
C GLU A 7 -17.56 3.14 7.93
N GLU A 8 -18.01 3.70 6.79
CA GLU A 8 -18.05 3.00 5.52
C GLU A 8 -16.65 2.61 5.03
N ARG A 9 -15.62 3.36 5.39
CA ARG A 9 -14.24 3.06 5.00
C ARG A 9 -13.55 2.11 5.99
N ILE A 10 -13.85 2.24 7.27
CA ILE A 10 -13.19 1.43 8.32
C ILE A 10 -13.55 -0.04 8.19
N LEU A 11 -14.81 -0.38 7.95
CA LEU A 11 -15.25 -1.77 7.84
C LEU A 11 -14.56 -2.52 6.70
N PRO A 12 -14.52 -2.01 5.45
CA PRO A 12 -13.82 -2.71 4.38
C PRO A 12 -12.32 -2.90 4.65
N ILE A 13 -11.65 -1.91 5.23
CA ILE A 13 -10.23 -2.01 5.57
C ILE A 13 -10.02 -3.09 6.63
N LEU A 14 -10.85 -3.08 7.66
CA LEU A 14 -10.78 -4.05 8.75
C LEU A 14 -11.01 -5.48 8.22
N PHE A 15 -12.01 -5.66 7.35
CA PHE A 15 -12.25 -6.95 6.70
C PHE A 15 -11.05 -7.41 5.90
N THR A 16 -10.43 -6.52 5.13
CA THR A 16 -9.25 -6.84 4.33
C THR A 16 -8.09 -7.28 5.22
N ILE A 17 -7.87 -6.58 6.33
CA ILE A 17 -6.81 -6.94 7.28
C ILE A 17 -7.07 -8.32 7.87
N ILE A 18 -8.29 -8.62 8.29
CA ILE A 18 -8.66 -9.92 8.86
C ILE A 18 -8.39 -11.03 7.84
N TRP A 19 -8.83 -10.86 6.60
CA TRP A 19 -8.61 -11.86 5.55
C TRP A 19 -7.13 -12.04 5.22
N MET A 20 -6.36 -10.94 5.23
CA MET A 20 -4.92 -11.04 5.01
C MET A 20 -4.21 -11.76 6.16
N LEU A 21 -4.64 -11.54 7.40
CA LEU A 21 -4.07 -12.28 8.54
C LEU A 21 -4.40 -13.76 8.48
N ILE A 22 -5.63 -14.12 8.09
CA ILE A 22 -6.03 -15.51 7.89
C ILE A 22 -5.18 -16.14 6.77
N GLY A 23 -5.04 -15.43 5.64
CA GLY A 23 -4.20 -15.89 4.54
C GLY A 23 -2.75 -16.07 4.93
N TYR A 24 -2.21 -15.18 5.73
CA TYR A 24 -0.86 -15.28 6.24
C TYR A 24 -0.66 -16.56 7.07
N TYR A 25 -1.62 -16.87 7.92
CA TYR A 25 -1.59 -18.09 8.73
C TYR A 25 -1.57 -19.35 7.85
N PHE A 26 -2.46 -19.41 6.84
CA PHE A 26 -2.53 -20.57 5.95
C PHE A 26 -1.33 -20.69 5.02
N LEU A 27 -0.71 -19.58 4.63
CA LEU A 27 0.45 -19.56 3.74
C LEU A 27 1.77 -19.61 4.49
N GLY A 28 1.76 -19.68 5.81
CA GLY A 28 2.96 -19.57 6.63
C GLY A 28 4.09 -20.49 6.20
N ASN A 29 3.78 -21.75 5.89
CA ASN A 29 4.78 -22.73 5.45
C ASN A 29 5.42 -22.35 4.11
N ILE A 30 4.63 -21.80 3.19
CA ILE A 30 5.11 -21.35 1.88
C ILE A 30 5.94 -20.08 2.03
N LEU A 31 5.48 -19.15 2.85
CA LEU A 31 6.15 -17.86 3.06
C LEU A 31 7.52 -18.01 3.73
N GLU A 32 7.70 -19.07 4.50
CA GLU A 32 8.98 -19.38 5.13
C GLU A 32 10.10 -19.58 4.09
N TYR A 33 9.75 -20.15 2.94
CA TYR A 33 10.70 -20.38 1.84
C TYR A 33 10.81 -19.20 0.87
N ALA A 34 10.03 -18.15 1.08
CA ALA A 34 10.00 -16.98 0.20
C ALA A 34 10.09 -15.69 1.01
N PRO A 35 11.27 -15.36 1.56
CA PRO A 35 11.40 -14.23 2.48
C PRO A 35 11.01 -12.88 1.86
N VAL A 36 11.27 -12.67 0.58
CA VAL A 36 10.85 -11.43 -0.09
C VAL A 36 9.32 -11.31 -0.12
N VAL A 37 8.63 -12.38 -0.51
CA VAL A 37 7.17 -12.40 -0.56
C VAL A 37 6.59 -12.24 0.84
N ASN A 38 7.20 -12.88 1.83
CA ASN A 38 6.80 -12.73 3.23
C ASN A 38 6.89 -11.27 3.69
N SER A 39 7.99 -10.59 3.39
CA SER A 39 8.18 -9.18 3.74
C SER A 39 7.18 -8.27 3.05
N ILE A 40 6.89 -8.51 1.76
CA ILE A 40 5.87 -7.78 1.03
C ILE A 40 4.51 -7.96 1.69
N TYR A 41 4.15 -9.19 2.02
CA TYR A 41 2.87 -9.51 2.64
C TYR A 41 2.71 -8.78 3.98
N LEU A 42 3.73 -8.86 4.84
CA LEU A 42 3.73 -8.17 6.12
C LEU A 42 3.67 -6.65 5.95
N GLY A 43 4.39 -6.12 4.97
CA GLY A 43 4.36 -4.70 4.65
C GLY A 43 2.97 -4.23 4.23
N MET A 44 2.24 -5.04 3.46
CA MET A 44 0.87 -4.74 3.06
C MET A 44 -0.06 -4.71 4.26
N ILE A 45 0.04 -5.68 5.16
CA ILE A 45 -0.77 -5.71 6.37
C ILE A 45 -0.48 -4.49 7.25
N ALA A 46 0.79 -4.15 7.42
CA ALA A 46 1.19 -2.99 8.22
C ALA A 46 0.69 -1.69 7.59
N THR A 47 0.75 -1.56 6.27
CA THR A 47 0.24 -0.39 5.55
C THR A 47 -1.27 -0.23 5.76
N LEU A 48 -2.00 -1.32 5.65
CA LEU A 48 -3.45 -1.31 5.90
C LEU A 48 -3.76 -0.94 7.35
N GLY A 49 -2.99 -1.46 8.31
CA GLY A 49 -3.19 -1.14 9.72
C GLY A 49 -2.99 0.34 10.01
N ILE A 50 -1.92 0.92 9.47
CA ILE A 50 -1.64 2.35 9.62
C ILE A 50 -2.71 3.19 8.90
N THR A 51 -3.12 2.77 7.71
CA THR A 51 -4.19 3.44 6.96
C THR A 51 -5.50 3.42 7.75
N LEU A 52 -5.80 2.31 8.41
CA LEU A 52 -6.98 2.20 9.27
C LEU A 52 -6.94 3.22 10.42
N LEU A 53 -5.79 3.36 11.07
CA LEU A 53 -5.61 4.33 12.15
C LEU A 53 -5.75 5.77 11.64
N ILE A 54 -5.15 6.08 10.49
CA ILE A 54 -5.22 7.43 9.90
C ILE A 54 -6.64 7.74 9.44
N THR A 55 -7.37 6.77 8.89
CA THR A 55 -8.73 6.96 8.38
C THR A 55 -9.71 7.41 9.46
N LYS A 56 -9.44 7.09 10.73
CA LYS A 56 -10.25 7.57 11.84
C LYS A 56 -10.23 9.10 11.98
N TYR A 57 -9.16 9.74 11.52
CA TYR A 57 -8.93 11.18 11.71
C TYR A 57 -8.84 11.94 10.40
N TRP A 58 -8.43 11.29 9.31
CA TRP A 58 -8.17 11.97 8.03
C TRP A 58 -8.38 11.00 6.86
N LYS A 59 -8.95 11.52 5.77
CA LYS A 59 -9.31 10.73 4.59
C LYS A 59 -8.10 10.51 3.68
N ILE A 60 -7.17 9.64 4.08
CA ILE A 60 -6.01 9.28 3.24
C ILE A 60 -6.47 8.43 2.04
N SER A 61 -5.77 8.54 0.91
CA SER A 61 -6.12 7.79 -0.30
C SER A 61 -5.60 6.35 -0.23
N LEU A 62 -6.53 5.39 -0.16
CA LEU A 62 -6.20 3.96 -0.20
C LEU A 62 -5.61 3.53 -1.53
N HIS A 63 -6.13 4.08 -2.64
CA HIS A 63 -5.63 3.77 -3.98
C HIS A 63 -4.17 4.20 -4.13
N MET A 64 -3.84 5.37 -3.61
CA MET A 64 -2.46 5.87 -3.68
C MET A 64 -1.53 5.10 -2.74
N ALA A 65 -2.01 4.68 -1.58
CA ALA A 65 -1.23 3.83 -0.69
C ALA A 65 -0.92 2.48 -1.34
N ALA A 66 -1.89 1.89 -2.02
CA ALA A 66 -1.70 0.63 -2.72
C ALA A 66 -0.66 0.74 -3.84
N ILE A 67 -0.80 1.73 -4.72
CA ILE A 67 0.14 1.89 -5.84
C ILE A 67 1.51 2.37 -5.35
N GLY A 68 1.55 3.15 -4.27
CA GLY A 68 2.80 3.53 -3.62
C GLY A 68 3.53 2.31 -3.07
N GLY A 69 2.79 1.37 -2.48
CA GLY A 69 3.34 0.09 -2.04
C GLY A 69 3.96 -0.69 -3.18
N CYS A 70 3.25 -0.79 -4.31
CA CYS A 70 3.79 -1.44 -5.51
C CYS A 70 5.07 -0.76 -5.99
N PHE A 71 5.09 0.56 -6.04
CA PHE A 71 6.28 1.32 -6.43
C PHE A 71 7.45 1.03 -5.48
N GLY A 72 7.21 1.02 -4.18
CA GLY A 72 8.24 0.73 -3.18
C GLY A 72 8.82 -0.67 -3.31
N VAL A 73 7.97 -1.67 -3.56
CA VAL A 73 8.42 -3.06 -3.77
C VAL A 73 9.33 -3.15 -4.99
N PHE A 74 8.91 -2.63 -6.14
CA PHE A 74 9.72 -2.70 -7.36
C PHE A 74 10.99 -1.86 -7.27
N LEU A 75 10.94 -0.74 -6.56
CA LEU A 75 12.14 0.08 -6.32
C LEU A 75 13.19 -0.72 -5.54
N ASN A 76 12.79 -1.43 -4.50
CA ASN A 76 13.68 -2.28 -3.73
C ASN A 76 14.18 -3.49 -4.52
N LEU A 77 13.32 -4.11 -5.32
CA LEU A 77 13.73 -5.21 -6.18
C LEU A 77 14.77 -4.75 -7.21
N GLN A 78 14.61 -3.55 -7.76
CA GLN A 78 15.61 -2.96 -8.65
C GLN A 78 16.93 -2.75 -7.93
N TYR A 79 16.89 -2.26 -6.70
CA TYR A 79 18.09 -2.02 -5.91
C TYR A 79 18.82 -3.33 -5.56
N ILE A 80 18.07 -4.36 -5.18
CA ILE A 80 18.64 -5.63 -4.70
C ILE A 80 19.10 -6.51 -5.87
N TYR A 81 18.24 -6.70 -6.88
CA TYR A 81 18.46 -7.65 -7.97
C TYR A 81 18.75 -7.00 -9.31
N GLY A 82 18.27 -5.79 -9.54
CA GLY A 82 18.34 -5.15 -10.86
C GLY A 82 17.36 -5.74 -11.86
N GLY A 83 17.33 -5.16 -13.07
CA GLY A 83 16.58 -5.71 -14.20
C GLY A 83 15.10 -5.39 -14.24
N VAL A 84 14.59 -4.61 -13.28
CA VAL A 84 13.15 -4.28 -13.23
C VAL A 84 12.87 -2.78 -13.37
N ILE A 85 13.86 -2.02 -13.88
CA ILE A 85 13.71 -0.55 -14.00
C ILE A 85 12.52 -0.15 -14.87
N ASN A 86 12.23 -0.92 -15.91
CA ASN A 86 11.08 -0.64 -16.78
C ASN A 86 9.76 -0.73 -16.01
N TYR A 87 9.63 -1.68 -15.11
CA TYR A 87 8.46 -1.81 -14.25
C TYR A 87 8.36 -0.67 -13.26
N VAL A 88 9.49 -0.21 -12.72
CA VAL A 88 9.54 0.94 -11.80
C VAL A 88 8.99 2.18 -12.52
N ILE A 89 9.48 2.44 -13.74
CA ILE A 89 9.04 3.59 -14.55
C ILE A 89 7.54 3.48 -14.87
N PHE A 90 7.09 2.29 -15.28
CA PHE A 90 5.68 2.04 -15.61
C PHE A 90 4.76 2.31 -14.41
N ILE A 91 5.13 1.82 -13.23
CA ILE A 91 4.33 2.03 -12.02
C ILE A 91 4.34 3.51 -11.62
N LEU A 92 5.46 4.21 -11.82
CA LEU A 92 5.51 5.65 -11.55
C LEU A 92 4.54 6.42 -12.44
N ILE A 93 4.48 6.08 -13.73
CA ILE A 93 3.53 6.68 -14.67
C ILE A 93 2.09 6.37 -14.25
N LEU A 94 1.79 5.11 -13.92
CA LEU A 94 0.47 4.72 -13.43
C LEU A 94 0.09 5.46 -12.15
N SER A 95 1.05 5.69 -11.26
CA SER A 95 0.82 6.43 -10.02
C SER A 95 0.38 7.87 -10.32
N GLY A 96 1.02 8.52 -11.29
CA GLY A 96 0.64 9.85 -11.72
C GLY A 96 -0.77 9.89 -12.31
N LEU A 97 -1.10 8.92 -13.17
CA LEU A 97 -2.43 8.81 -13.76
C LEU A 97 -3.50 8.54 -12.71
N LEU A 98 -3.23 7.65 -11.77
CA LEU A 98 -4.17 7.34 -10.70
C LEU A 98 -4.39 8.55 -9.80
N GLY A 99 -3.32 9.27 -9.44
CA GLY A 99 -3.43 10.49 -8.64
C GLY A 99 -4.25 11.57 -9.34
N TYR A 100 -4.01 11.76 -10.62
CA TYR A 100 -4.79 12.68 -11.45
C TYR A 100 -6.28 12.30 -11.47
N SER A 101 -6.57 11.02 -11.66
CA SER A 101 -7.94 10.49 -11.64
C SER A 101 -8.63 10.75 -10.28
N ARG A 102 -7.94 10.50 -9.18
CA ARG A 102 -8.51 10.74 -7.84
C ARG A 102 -8.74 12.22 -7.58
N ALA A 103 -7.89 13.09 -8.12
CA ALA A 103 -8.03 14.54 -7.99
C ALA A 103 -9.20 15.06 -8.83
N ILE A 104 -9.33 14.63 -10.08
CA ILE A 104 -10.41 15.06 -11.00
C ILE A 104 -11.77 14.64 -10.46
N LEU A 105 -11.89 13.40 -9.98
CA LEU A 105 -13.14 12.89 -9.42
C LEU A 105 -13.48 13.51 -8.06
N LYS A 106 -12.60 14.38 -7.55
CA LYS A 106 -12.75 15.01 -6.22
C LYS A 106 -12.89 13.99 -5.10
N ALA A 107 -12.39 12.77 -5.33
CA ALA A 107 -12.38 11.74 -4.30
C ALA A 107 -11.44 12.10 -3.15
N HIS A 108 -10.31 12.74 -3.48
CA HIS A 108 -9.29 13.15 -2.53
C HIS A 108 -8.67 14.47 -2.95
N ASN A 109 -8.14 15.25 -1.99
CA ASN A 109 -7.32 16.42 -2.28
C ASN A 109 -5.86 16.00 -2.51
N MET A 110 -5.02 16.97 -2.93
CA MET A 110 -3.62 16.68 -3.26
C MET A 110 -2.83 16.17 -2.06
N GLN A 111 -3.09 16.70 -0.87
CA GLN A 111 -2.40 16.26 0.34
C GLN A 111 -2.72 14.80 0.66
N GLN A 112 -3.97 14.41 0.51
CA GLN A 112 -4.40 13.02 0.75
C GLN A 112 -3.80 12.05 -0.26
N ILE A 113 -3.67 12.48 -1.52
CA ILE A 113 -3.07 11.70 -2.60
C ILE A 113 -1.58 11.49 -2.34
N TYR A 114 -0.82 12.55 -2.10
CA TYR A 114 0.61 12.45 -1.85
C TYR A 114 0.93 11.69 -0.56
N SER A 115 0.16 11.91 0.49
CA SER A 115 0.36 11.21 1.77
C SER A 115 0.11 9.72 1.64
N GLY A 116 -0.94 9.32 0.89
CA GLY A 116 -1.21 7.92 0.62
C GLY A 116 -0.06 7.26 -0.12
N PHE A 117 0.40 7.89 -1.20
CA PHE A 117 1.52 7.37 -2.01
C PHE A 117 2.78 7.21 -1.16
N LEU A 118 3.16 8.25 -0.41
CA LEU A 118 4.35 8.22 0.43
C LEU A 118 4.26 7.16 1.52
N LEU A 119 3.09 7.00 2.14
CA LEU A 119 2.89 5.95 3.14
C LEU A 119 3.15 4.58 2.56
N GLY A 120 2.57 4.28 1.40
CA GLY A 120 2.77 2.99 0.74
C GLY A 120 4.23 2.75 0.39
N VAL A 121 4.89 3.74 -0.22
CA VAL A 121 6.31 3.63 -0.60
C VAL A 121 7.17 3.37 0.63
N LEU A 122 7.03 4.19 1.67
CA LEU A 122 7.87 4.09 2.86
C LEU A 122 7.67 2.77 3.59
N MET A 123 6.43 2.32 3.72
CA MET A 123 6.14 1.07 4.41
C MET A 123 6.74 -0.14 3.68
N LEU A 124 6.51 -0.24 2.37
CA LEU A 124 7.01 -1.39 1.62
C LEU A 124 8.53 -1.34 1.43
N VAL A 125 9.11 -0.16 1.23
CA VAL A 125 10.57 -0.02 1.19
C VAL A 125 11.17 -0.47 2.51
N SER A 126 10.61 -0.05 3.64
CA SER A 126 11.13 -0.42 4.96
C SER A 126 11.06 -1.93 5.20
N PHE A 127 9.91 -2.56 4.91
CA PHE A 127 9.74 -3.99 5.15
C PHE A 127 10.62 -4.85 4.26
N VAL A 128 10.75 -4.50 2.97
CA VAL A 128 11.54 -5.29 2.03
C VAL A 128 13.04 -5.05 2.21
N SER A 129 13.45 -3.88 2.66
CA SER A 129 14.87 -3.55 2.87
C SER A 129 15.52 -4.32 4.02
N TYR A 130 14.73 -4.84 4.94
CA TYR A 130 15.24 -5.61 6.08
C TYR A 130 15.46 -7.10 5.78
N LEU A 131 15.52 -7.47 4.52
CA LEU A 131 15.85 -8.83 4.11
C LEU A 131 17.37 -9.13 4.12
#